data_973d21475eb9a450507933111e28b393
#
_entry.id   973d21475eb9a450507933111e28b393
#
_cell.length_a   1.000
_cell.length_b   1.000
_cell.length_c   1.000
_cell.angle_alpha   90.00
_cell.angle_beta   90.00
_cell.angle_gamma   90.00
#
_symmetry.space_group_name_H-M   'P 1'
#
loop_
_entity.id
_entity.type
_entity.pdbx_description
1 polymer ?
#
loop_
_entity_poly.entity_id
_entity_poly.type
_entity_poly.pdbx_seq_one_letter_code
_entity_poly.pdbx_strand_id
1 'polypeptide(L)'
;DNAMPHIGKELVINFDLKDFFPSVTYAEILKLFVYMGYRLDVAHLLTKLCTNSENVLPQGSPASPSISNLVLLKLDKRLSSLAKTISCSYSRYADDITFSGNKSIKSIVPLVIQIITDEGYTVNENKIRLQYANQHQEVTGLTVNTKLAVSKNITDEIEKAIYFCNKFGVSSHMKHIACDKHFYREHLYGIAYFIMMVDPQKGKIYLKELNDLNWV
;
A
#
# COMPACT_ATOMS: atom_id res chain seq x y z
N ASP A 1 4.60 8.20 -3.66
CA ASP A 1 6.00 7.86 -3.97
C ASP A 1 6.18 6.41 -4.45
N ASN A 2 5.55 5.40 -3.79
CA ASN A 2 5.74 3.97 -4.11
C ASN A 2 5.39 3.61 -5.57
N ALA A 3 4.29 4.12 -6.11
CA ALA A 3 3.81 3.81 -7.46
C ALA A 3 4.57 4.56 -8.60
N MET A 4 5.24 5.67 -8.29
CA MET A 4 5.91 6.53 -9.28
C MET A 4 6.93 5.82 -10.18
N PRO A 5 7.82 4.94 -9.67
CA PRO A 5 8.82 4.25 -10.51
C PRO A 5 8.22 3.26 -11.50
N HIS A 6 6.94 2.93 -11.37
CA HIS A 6 6.26 1.89 -12.13
C HIS A 6 5.39 2.43 -13.28
N ILE A 7 5.35 3.76 -13.47
CA ILE A 7 4.55 4.39 -14.53
C ILE A 7 5.08 3.99 -15.91
N GLY A 8 4.16 3.64 -16.83
CA GLY A 8 4.45 3.40 -18.24
C GLY A 8 5.29 2.17 -18.54
N LYS A 9 5.29 1.17 -17.66
CA LYS A 9 6.06 -0.06 -17.87
C LYS A 9 5.28 -1.09 -18.68
N GLU A 10 5.98 -1.94 -19.44
CA GLU A 10 5.35 -3.00 -20.22
C GLU A 10 4.73 -4.10 -19.36
N LEU A 11 5.35 -4.37 -18.20
CA LEU A 11 4.91 -5.37 -17.24
C LEU A 11 5.12 -4.85 -15.82
N VAL A 12 4.09 -4.98 -15.00
CA VAL A 12 4.12 -4.79 -13.54
C VAL A 12 3.83 -6.15 -12.89
N ILE A 13 4.67 -6.55 -11.94
CA ILE A 13 4.53 -7.80 -11.18
C ILE A 13 4.39 -7.44 -9.71
N ASN A 14 3.29 -7.87 -9.10
CA ASN A 14 3.04 -7.69 -7.68
C ASN A 14 3.15 -9.03 -6.95
N PHE A 15 3.81 -9.01 -5.80
CA PHE A 15 3.90 -10.12 -4.85
C PHE A 15 3.33 -9.65 -3.52
N ASP A 16 2.63 -10.54 -2.81
CA ASP A 16 2.05 -10.33 -1.49
C ASP A 16 2.71 -11.28 -0.49
N LEU A 17 3.22 -10.75 0.63
CA LEU A 17 3.78 -11.58 1.69
C LEU A 17 2.67 -12.13 2.57
N LYS A 18 2.66 -13.46 2.76
CA LYS A 18 1.66 -14.12 3.58
C LYS A 18 1.89 -13.79 5.06
N ASP A 19 0.81 -13.46 5.78
CA ASP A 19 0.82 -13.21 7.23
C ASP A 19 1.96 -12.25 7.64
N PHE A 20 2.14 -11.16 6.89
CA PHE A 20 3.31 -10.28 6.94
C PHE A 20 3.70 -9.83 8.35
N PHE A 21 2.82 -9.12 9.09
CA PHE A 21 3.16 -8.67 10.43
C PHE A 21 3.39 -9.82 11.40
N PRO A 22 2.56 -10.87 11.44
CA PRO A 22 2.81 -12.06 12.25
C PRO A 22 4.09 -12.82 11.88
N SER A 23 4.60 -12.72 10.66
CA SER A 23 5.86 -13.35 10.26
C SER A 23 7.10 -12.65 10.83
N VAL A 24 6.96 -11.40 11.29
CA VAL A 24 8.06 -10.68 11.96
C VAL A 24 8.09 -11.05 13.44
N THR A 25 9.09 -11.82 13.81
CA THR A 25 9.21 -12.46 15.11
C THR A 25 9.89 -11.58 16.17
N TYR A 26 9.65 -11.91 17.46
CA TYR A 26 10.38 -11.32 18.58
C TYR A 26 11.91 -11.37 18.40
N ALA A 27 12.43 -12.50 17.91
CA ALA A 27 13.86 -12.68 17.71
C ALA A 27 14.45 -11.72 16.67
N GLU A 28 13.72 -11.43 15.61
CA GLU A 28 14.15 -10.47 14.57
C GLU A 28 14.13 -9.04 15.09
N ILE A 29 13.08 -8.66 15.83
CA ILE A 29 12.97 -7.33 16.45
C ILE A 29 14.04 -7.14 17.52
N LEU A 30 14.32 -8.16 18.34
CA LEU A 30 15.40 -8.11 19.32
C LEU A 30 16.76 -7.90 18.64
N LYS A 31 17.05 -8.68 17.58
CA LYS A 31 18.28 -8.51 16.78
C LYS A 31 18.39 -7.10 16.20
N LEU A 32 17.28 -6.52 15.72
CA LEU A 32 17.24 -5.15 15.23
C LEU A 32 17.68 -4.16 16.32
N PHE A 33 17.07 -4.20 17.53
CA PHE A 33 17.41 -3.27 18.60
C PHE A 33 18.85 -3.46 19.11
N VAL A 34 19.34 -4.69 19.18
CA VAL A 34 20.75 -4.97 19.52
C VAL A 34 21.67 -4.41 18.43
N TYR A 35 21.34 -4.57 17.15
CA TYR A 35 22.09 -4.02 16.03
C TYR A 35 22.12 -2.47 16.05
N MET A 36 21.04 -1.83 16.53
CA MET A 36 20.97 -0.37 16.73
C MET A 36 21.81 0.12 17.91
N GLY A 37 22.46 -0.80 18.67
CA GLY A 37 23.36 -0.44 19.77
C GLY A 37 22.69 -0.39 21.15
N TYR A 38 21.44 -0.82 21.30
CA TYR A 38 20.81 -0.92 22.62
C TYR A 38 21.40 -2.05 23.44
N ARG A 39 21.57 -1.83 24.75
CA ARG A 39 21.91 -2.90 25.69
C ARG A 39 20.84 -3.97 25.68
N LEU A 40 21.24 -5.22 25.94
CA LEU A 40 20.36 -6.38 25.79
C LEU A 40 19.09 -6.30 26.64
N ASP A 41 19.20 -5.80 27.88
CA ASP A 41 18.07 -5.60 28.80
C ASP A 41 17.04 -4.58 28.23
N VAL A 42 17.55 -3.47 27.68
CA VAL A 42 16.70 -2.45 27.03
C VAL A 42 16.12 -2.97 25.73
N ALA A 43 16.91 -3.69 24.92
CA ALA A 43 16.45 -4.29 23.68
C ALA A 43 15.30 -5.30 23.91
N HIS A 44 15.40 -6.12 24.96
CA HIS A 44 14.32 -7.01 25.39
C HIS A 44 13.04 -6.24 25.79
N LEU A 45 13.19 -5.15 26.55
CA LEU A 45 12.05 -4.32 26.96
C LEU A 45 11.36 -3.71 25.74
N LEU A 46 12.13 -3.08 24.85
CA LEU A 46 11.61 -2.48 23.62
C LEU A 46 10.92 -3.53 22.74
N THR A 47 11.51 -4.72 22.60
CA THR A 47 10.92 -5.80 21.81
C THR A 47 9.58 -6.26 22.40
N LYS A 48 9.47 -6.40 23.72
CA LYS A 48 8.21 -6.73 24.39
C LYS A 48 7.12 -5.68 24.17
N LEU A 49 7.48 -4.40 24.16
CA LEU A 49 6.54 -3.31 23.89
C LEU A 49 6.03 -3.31 22.43
N CYS A 50 6.81 -3.89 21.51
CA CYS A 50 6.50 -3.93 20.09
C CYS A 50 5.82 -5.23 19.64
N THR A 51 5.77 -6.28 20.49
CA THR A 51 5.19 -7.58 20.16
C THR A 51 3.92 -7.85 20.96
N ASN A 52 3.06 -8.73 20.43
CA ASN A 52 1.87 -9.21 21.11
C ASN A 52 2.18 -10.43 21.99
N SER A 53 1.14 -11.06 22.59
CA SER A 53 1.25 -12.26 23.41
C SER A 53 1.82 -13.50 22.70
N GLU A 54 1.76 -13.51 21.36
CA GLU A 54 2.31 -14.57 20.51
C GLU A 54 3.78 -14.33 20.14
N ASN A 55 4.40 -13.26 20.67
CA ASN A 55 5.77 -12.85 20.37
C ASN A 55 6.01 -12.51 18.88
N VAL A 56 5.02 -11.94 18.23
CA VAL A 56 5.10 -11.46 16.85
C VAL A 56 4.64 -9.99 16.75
N LEU A 57 4.96 -9.35 15.63
CA LEU A 57 4.56 -7.96 15.39
C LEU A 57 3.03 -7.88 15.20
N PRO A 58 2.30 -7.09 16.00
CA PRO A 58 0.84 -7.03 15.92
C PRO A 58 0.37 -6.25 14.70
N GLN A 59 -0.71 -6.72 14.09
CA GLN A 59 -1.43 -5.94 13.10
C GLN A 59 -2.22 -4.81 13.80
N GLY A 60 -2.19 -3.60 13.22
CA GLY A 60 -2.90 -2.42 13.76
C GLY A 60 -2.11 -1.57 14.75
N SER A 61 -0.93 -2.00 15.20
CA SER A 61 -0.05 -1.14 15.99
C SER A 61 0.59 -0.05 15.14
N PRO A 62 0.62 1.22 15.59
CA PRO A 62 1.28 2.30 14.83
C PRO A 62 2.79 2.11 14.68
N ALA A 63 3.45 1.32 15.53
CA ALA A 63 4.87 1.01 15.43
C ALA A 63 5.19 -0.09 14.41
N SER A 64 4.24 -1.00 14.12
CA SER A 64 4.46 -2.16 13.28
C SER A 64 4.98 -1.84 11.88
N PRO A 65 4.46 -0.84 11.14
CA PRO A 65 4.97 -0.51 9.82
C PRO A 65 6.44 -0.06 9.83
N SER A 66 6.83 0.74 10.83
CA SER A 66 8.21 1.23 10.94
C SER A 66 9.18 0.11 11.31
N ILE A 67 8.81 -0.75 12.25
CA ILE A 67 9.64 -1.88 12.69
C ILE A 67 9.80 -2.89 11.56
N SER A 68 8.71 -3.27 10.89
CA SER A 68 8.77 -4.19 9.77
C SER A 68 9.66 -3.67 8.63
N ASN A 69 9.61 -2.37 8.33
CA ASN A 69 10.50 -1.77 7.35
C ASN A 69 11.99 -1.90 7.73
N LEU A 70 12.32 -1.72 9.02
CA LEU A 70 13.69 -1.86 9.49
C LEU A 70 14.16 -3.32 9.50
N VAL A 71 13.30 -4.26 9.88
CA VAL A 71 13.61 -5.70 9.88
C VAL A 71 13.85 -6.22 8.46
N LEU A 72 13.04 -5.76 7.49
CA LEU A 72 13.13 -6.19 6.10
C LEU A 72 14.22 -5.49 5.26
N LEU A 73 15.04 -4.61 5.84
CA LEU A 73 16.13 -3.92 5.11
C LEU A 73 17.06 -4.86 4.36
N LYS A 74 17.34 -6.07 4.91
CA LYS A 74 18.18 -7.07 4.24
C LYS A 74 17.48 -7.63 3.00
N LEU A 75 16.21 -7.96 3.09
CA LEU A 75 15.37 -8.40 1.97
C LEU A 75 15.32 -7.31 0.89
N ASP A 76 15.01 -6.06 1.28
CA ASP A 76 14.94 -4.93 0.34
C ASP A 76 16.26 -4.71 -0.39
N LYS A 77 17.40 -4.87 0.29
CA LYS A 77 18.74 -4.77 -0.32
C LYS A 77 18.98 -5.86 -1.36
N ARG A 78 18.57 -7.10 -1.10
CA ARG A 78 18.69 -8.22 -2.04
C ARG A 78 17.80 -8.00 -3.27
N LEU A 79 16.52 -7.67 -3.06
CA LEU A 79 15.54 -7.47 -4.13
C LEU A 79 15.86 -6.23 -4.98
N SER A 80 16.27 -5.12 -4.35
CA SER A 80 16.70 -3.92 -5.09
C SER A 80 17.98 -4.14 -5.90
N SER A 81 18.90 -4.96 -5.40
CA SER A 81 20.11 -5.34 -6.15
C SER A 81 19.76 -6.20 -7.38
N LEU A 82 18.85 -7.17 -7.24
CA LEU A 82 18.31 -7.94 -8.36
C LEU A 82 17.68 -7.00 -9.40
N ALA A 83 16.81 -6.07 -8.95
CA ALA A 83 16.15 -5.11 -9.84
C ALA A 83 17.16 -4.27 -10.65
N LYS A 84 18.23 -3.81 -10.01
CA LYS A 84 19.32 -3.06 -10.68
C LYS A 84 20.03 -3.90 -11.74
N THR A 85 20.33 -5.16 -11.43
CA THR A 85 21.04 -6.07 -12.36
C THR A 85 20.26 -6.28 -13.66
N ILE A 86 18.94 -6.32 -13.60
CA ILE A 86 18.06 -6.54 -14.76
C ILE A 86 17.40 -5.25 -15.29
N SER A 87 17.84 -4.07 -14.80
CA SER A 87 17.34 -2.77 -15.21
C SER A 87 15.82 -2.62 -15.08
N CYS A 88 15.23 -3.12 -13.99
CA CYS A 88 13.82 -2.94 -13.66
C CYS A 88 13.62 -2.08 -12.39
N SER A 89 12.41 -1.55 -12.22
CA SER A 89 12.02 -0.81 -11.04
C SER A 89 11.58 -1.76 -9.93
N TYR A 90 11.91 -1.43 -8.69
CA TYR A 90 11.51 -2.15 -7.48
C TYR A 90 10.96 -1.18 -6.45
N SER A 91 9.89 -1.57 -5.79
CA SER A 91 9.42 -0.92 -4.58
C SER A 91 8.73 -1.92 -3.66
N ARG A 92 8.63 -1.58 -2.36
CA ARG A 92 7.83 -2.32 -1.38
C ARG A 92 7.02 -1.33 -0.52
N TYR A 93 5.78 -1.68 -0.26
CA TYR A 93 4.91 -1.01 0.70
C TYR A 93 4.32 -2.08 1.63
N ALA A 94 4.82 -2.15 2.86
CA ALA A 94 4.51 -3.23 3.81
C ALA A 94 4.74 -4.62 3.20
N ASP A 95 3.69 -5.39 2.99
CA ASP A 95 3.66 -6.73 2.39
C ASP A 95 3.62 -6.73 0.86
N ASP A 96 3.24 -5.58 0.24
CA ASP A 96 3.16 -5.46 -1.22
C ASP A 96 4.54 -5.17 -1.83
N ILE A 97 5.08 -6.13 -2.57
CA ILE A 97 6.32 -6.02 -3.33
C ILE A 97 6.00 -5.86 -4.81
N THR A 98 6.56 -4.84 -5.45
CA THR A 98 6.33 -4.55 -6.87
C THR A 98 7.63 -4.49 -7.65
N PHE A 99 7.65 -5.22 -8.77
CA PHE A 99 8.68 -5.10 -9.82
C PHE A 99 8.04 -4.63 -11.12
N SER A 100 8.73 -3.80 -11.88
CA SER A 100 8.22 -3.40 -13.20
C SER A 100 9.33 -3.08 -14.20
N GLY A 101 9.05 -3.38 -15.46
CA GLY A 101 10.01 -3.19 -16.55
C GLY A 101 9.47 -3.67 -17.89
N ASN A 102 10.36 -4.17 -18.75
CA ASN A 102 9.97 -4.82 -19.99
C ASN A 102 9.37 -6.22 -19.75
N LYS A 103 8.84 -6.85 -20.78
CA LYS A 103 8.18 -8.17 -20.65
C LYS A 103 9.11 -9.30 -20.18
N SER A 104 10.44 -9.16 -20.35
CA SER A 104 11.41 -10.19 -19.97
C SER A 104 11.52 -10.37 -18.45
N ILE A 105 11.12 -9.36 -17.64
CA ILE A 105 11.16 -9.47 -16.18
C ILE A 105 10.26 -10.59 -15.64
N LYS A 106 9.34 -11.14 -16.43
CA LYS A 106 8.53 -12.30 -16.01
C LYS A 106 9.41 -13.47 -15.52
N SER A 107 10.60 -13.64 -16.10
CA SER A 107 11.52 -14.73 -15.74
C SER A 107 12.09 -14.65 -14.32
N ILE A 108 12.01 -13.48 -13.67
CA ILE A 108 12.54 -13.30 -12.30
C ILE A 108 11.63 -13.87 -11.21
N VAL A 109 10.36 -14.16 -11.52
CA VAL A 109 9.36 -14.58 -10.52
C VAL A 109 9.89 -15.72 -9.62
N PRO A 110 10.43 -16.82 -10.13
CA PRO A 110 10.97 -17.88 -9.27
C PRO A 110 12.12 -17.42 -8.37
N LEU A 111 13.00 -16.57 -8.90
CA LEU A 111 14.15 -16.06 -8.15
C LEU A 111 13.72 -15.09 -7.04
N VAL A 112 12.71 -14.24 -7.29
CA VAL A 112 12.15 -13.36 -6.26
C VAL A 112 11.52 -14.17 -5.13
N ILE A 113 10.74 -15.21 -5.47
CA ILE A 113 10.15 -16.12 -4.47
C ILE A 113 11.24 -16.78 -3.63
N GLN A 114 12.31 -17.29 -4.28
CA GLN A 114 13.42 -17.90 -3.57
C GLN A 114 14.13 -16.92 -2.64
N ILE A 115 14.41 -15.68 -3.07
CA ILE A 115 15.05 -14.67 -2.21
C ILE A 115 14.17 -14.36 -0.98
N ILE A 116 12.86 -14.26 -1.15
CA ILE A 116 11.91 -14.01 -0.07
C ILE A 116 11.91 -15.19 0.91
N THR A 117 11.88 -16.42 0.41
CA THR A 117 11.93 -17.65 1.21
C THR A 117 13.25 -17.80 1.98
N ASP A 118 14.38 -17.49 1.35
CA ASP A 118 15.70 -17.50 2.00
C ASP A 118 15.80 -16.53 3.19
N GLU A 119 15.06 -15.43 3.15
CA GLU A 119 14.97 -14.46 4.27
C GLU A 119 13.91 -14.84 5.32
N GLY A 120 13.25 -16.00 5.16
CA GLY A 120 12.30 -16.54 6.14
C GLY A 120 10.85 -16.10 5.94
N TYR A 121 10.51 -15.45 4.82
CA TYR A 121 9.15 -15.01 4.51
C TYR A 121 8.49 -15.92 3.47
N THR A 122 7.16 -15.90 3.42
CA THR A 122 6.39 -16.71 2.47
C THR A 122 5.59 -15.81 1.53
N VAL A 123 5.68 -16.08 0.23
CA VAL A 123 4.87 -15.40 -0.78
C VAL A 123 3.50 -16.06 -0.88
N ASN A 124 2.46 -15.27 -0.99
CA ASN A 124 1.13 -15.74 -1.35
C ASN A 124 1.06 -15.95 -2.86
N GLU A 125 1.42 -17.14 -3.34
CA GLU A 125 1.52 -17.43 -4.77
C GLU A 125 0.21 -17.19 -5.53
N ASN A 126 -0.95 -17.40 -4.88
CA ASN A 126 -2.27 -17.17 -5.48
C ASN A 126 -2.58 -15.68 -5.72
N LYS A 127 -1.83 -14.79 -5.08
CA LYS A 127 -1.97 -13.33 -5.22
C LYS A 127 -0.89 -12.71 -6.12
N ILE A 128 0.01 -13.51 -6.70
CA ILE A 128 0.97 -12.98 -7.67
C ILE A 128 0.22 -12.48 -8.89
N ARG A 129 0.39 -11.19 -9.23
CA ARG A 129 -0.27 -10.56 -10.37
C ARG A 129 0.76 -10.13 -11.41
N LEU A 130 0.56 -10.54 -12.66
CA LEU A 130 1.32 -10.08 -13.81
C LEU A 130 0.41 -9.19 -14.65
N GLN A 131 0.66 -7.89 -14.65
CA GLN A 131 -0.17 -6.88 -15.29
C GLN A 131 0.57 -6.30 -16.49
N TYR A 132 0.16 -6.67 -17.69
CA TYR A 132 0.74 -6.16 -18.93
C TYR A 132 0.20 -4.77 -19.29
N ALA A 133 0.92 -4.01 -20.13
CA ALA A 133 0.56 -2.64 -20.51
C ALA A 133 -0.84 -2.50 -21.16
N ASN A 134 -1.34 -3.57 -21.80
CA ASN A 134 -2.69 -3.62 -22.36
C ASN A 134 -3.78 -3.98 -21.34
N GLN A 135 -3.41 -4.18 -20.09
CA GLN A 135 -4.30 -4.46 -18.96
C GLN A 135 -4.27 -3.29 -17.97
N HIS A 136 -5.17 -3.30 -17.00
CA HIS A 136 -5.10 -2.38 -15.88
C HIS A 136 -3.88 -2.69 -15.03
N GLN A 137 -2.96 -1.72 -14.90
CA GLN A 137 -1.78 -1.82 -14.06
C GLN A 137 -1.99 -0.98 -12.80
N GLU A 138 -1.89 -1.64 -11.65
CA GLU A 138 -2.12 -1.04 -10.35
C GLU A 138 -0.97 -1.32 -9.38
N VAL A 139 -0.54 -0.29 -8.66
CA VAL A 139 0.44 -0.38 -7.57
C VAL A 139 -0.09 0.38 -6.36
N THR A 140 -0.28 -0.33 -5.24
CA THR A 140 -0.81 0.25 -3.98
C THR A 140 -2.08 1.10 -4.17
N GLY A 141 -3.04 0.57 -4.95
CA GLY A 141 -4.33 1.23 -5.21
C GLY A 141 -4.30 2.36 -6.25
N LEU A 142 -3.16 2.60 -6.90
CA LEU A 142 -3.02 3.62 -7.94
C LEU A 142 -2.75 3.01 -9.31
N THR A 143 -3.43 3.53 -10.33
CA THR A 143 -3.20 3.15 -11.72
C THR A 143 -1.88 3.73 -12.22
N VAL A 144 -1.05 2.91 -12.91
CA VAL A 144 0.29 3.30 -13.39
C VAL A 144 0.50 3.08 -14.89
N ASN A 145 -0.53 2.85 -15.67
CA ASN A 145 -0.42 2.56 -17.11
C ASN A 145 0.35 3.64 -17.89
N THR A 146 -0.13 4.88 -17.92
CA THR A 146 0.50 5.98 -18.65
C THR A 146 0.90 7.13 -17.76
N LYS A 147 0.15 7.36 -16.71
CA LYS A 147 0.39 8.35 -15.66
C LYS A 147 -0.14 7.80 -14.34
N LEU A 148 0.27 8.41 -13.25
CA LEU A 148 -0.32 8.11 -11.95
C LEU A 148 -1.76 8.61 -11.93
N ALA A 149 -2.70 7.73 -11.59
CA ALA A 149 -4.11 8.07 -11.49
C ALA A 149 -4.80 7.28 -10.38
N VAL A 150 -5.82 7.88 -9.79
CA VAL A 150 -6.74 7.18 -8.90
C VAL A 150 -7.66 6.30 -9.74
N SER A 151 -8.07 5.15 -9.20
CA SER A 151 -8.97 4.24 -9.91
C SER A 151 -10.29 4.94 -10.29
N LYS A 152 -10.87 4.53 -11.44
CA LYS A 152 -12.13 5.09 -11.93
C LYS A 152 -13.26 4.90 -10.92
N ASN A 153 -13.28 3.77 -10.22
CA ASN A 153 -14.32 3.48 -9.24
C ASN A 153 -14.38 4.53 -8.11
N ILE A 154 -13.21 4.95 -7.60
CA ILE A 154 -13.11 5.98 -6.54
C ILE A 154 -13.55 7.35 -7.06
N THR A 155 -13.15 7.69 -8.29
CA THR A 155 -13.58 8.95 -8.91
C THR A 155 -15.07 8.96 -9.22
N ASP A 156 -15.61 7.86 -9.72
CA ASP A 156 -17.05 7.72 -9.97
C ASP A 156 -17.87 7.78 -8.66
N GLU A 157 -17.34 7.24 -7.56
CA GLU A 157 -17.98 7.29 -6.25
C GLU A 157 -18.19 8.73 -5.79
N ILE A 158 -17.14 9.54 -5.77
CA ILE A 158 -17.24 10.93 -5.31
C ILE A 158 -18.07 11.79 -6.28
N GLU A 159 -17.92 11.61 -7.59
CA GLU A 159 -18.69 12.36 -8.59
C GLU A 159 -20.19 12.07 -8.47
N LYS A 160 -20.58 10.80 -8.31
CA LYS A 160 -21.97 10.41 -8.06
C LYS A 160 -22.48 10.97 -6.73
N ALA A 161 -21.70 10.88 -5.66
CA ALA A 161 -22.08 11.40 -4.36
C ALA A 161 -22.36 12.91 -4.41
N ILE A 162 -21.44 13.69 -4.98
CA ILE A 162 -21.59 15.13 -5.14
C ILE A 162 -22.83 15.47 -6.01
N TYR A 163 -23.01 14.77 -7.14
CA TYR A 163 -24.16 14.98 -8.02
C TYR A 163 -25.48 14.75 -7.31
N PHE A 164 -25.62 13.63 -6.60
CA PHE A 164 -26.87 13.30 -5.91
C PHE A 164 -27.12 14.18 -4.69
N CYS A 165 -26.08 14.54 -3.94
CA CYS A 165 -26.19 15.49 -2.82
C CYS A 165 -26.65 16.87 -3.29
N ASN A 166 -26.12 17.37 -4.41
CA ASN A 166 -26.56 18.62 -5.00
C ASN A 166 -28.01 18.57 -5.51
N LYS A 167 -28.41 17.45 -6.12
CA LYS A 167 -29.73 17.34 -6.76
C LYS A 167 -30.86 17.06 -5.78
N PHE A 168 -30.63 16.25 -4.77
CA PHE A 168 -31.68 15.74 -3.86
C PHE A 168 -31.46 16.11 -2.39
N GLY A 169 -30.36 16.78 -2.08
CA GLY A 169 -29.91 17.07 -0.71
C GLY A 169 -29.16 15.89 -0.08
N VAL A 170 -28.27 16.22 0.85
CA VAL A 170 -27.38 15.25 1.53
C VAL A 170 -28.20 14.19 2.30
N SER A 171 -29.18 14.64 3.10
CA SER A 171 -30.02 13.73 3.92
C SER A 171 -30.83 12.74 3.07
N SER A 172 -31.34 13.19 1.91
CA SER A 172 -32.10 12.33 0.99
C SER A 172 -31.20 11.30 0.33
N HIS A 173 -30.01 11.73 -0.11
CA HIS A 173 -29.01 10.83 -0.71
C HIS A 173 -28.53 9.77 0.30
N MET A 174 -28.20 10.17 1.54
CA MET A 174 -27.78 9.23 2.58
C MET A 174 -28.86 8.17 2.87
N LYS A 175 -30.13 8.56 2.94
CA LYS A 175 -31.23 7.60 3.10
C LYS A 175 -31.32 6.62 1.92
N HIS A 176 -31.16 7.12 0.69
CA HIS A 176 -31.25 6.30 -0.53
C HIS A 176 -30.16 5.22 -0.60
N ILE A 177 -28.93 5.56 -0.21
CA ILE A 177 -27.81 4.60 -0.20
C ILE A 177 -27.76 3.74 1.07
N ALA A 178 -28.79 3.82 1.93
CA ALA A 178 -28.86 3.17 3.25
C ALA A 178 -27.55 3.37 4.06
N CYS A 179 -27.01 4.58 4.02
CA CYS A 179 -25.75 4.92 4.64
C CYS A 179 -25.97 5.33 6.09
N ASP A 180 -25.73 4.40 7.02
CA ASP A 180 -25.67 4.69 8.47
C ASP A 180 -24.30 5.25 8.91
N LYS A 181 -23.47 5.68 7.97
CA LYS A 181 -22.14 6.20 8.28
C LYS A 181 -22.25 7.54 8.98
N HIS A 182 -22.06 7.57 10.29
CA HIS A 182 -21.96 8.80 11.07
C HIS A 182 -20.88 9.78 10.53
N PHE A 183 -19.95 9.28 9.72
CA PHE A 183 -18.81 10.02 9.15
C PHE A 183 -18.85 10.06 7.61
N TYR A 184 -20.04 10.15 7.00
CA TYR A 184 -20.17 10.18 5.54
C TYR A 184 -19.47 11.38 4.92
N ARG A 185 -19.60 12.55 5.57
CA ARG A 185 -18.90 13.78 5.18
C ARG A 185 -17.38 13.54 5.16
N GLU A 186 -16.83 13.07 6.26
CA GLU A 186 -15.41 12.81 6.43
C GLU A 186 -14.89 11.78 5.42
N HIS A 187 -15.70 10.79 5.09
CA HIS A 187 -15.40 9.80 4.06
C HIS A 187 -15.21 10.46 2.68
N LEU A 188 -16.15 11.32 2.25
CA LEU A 188 -16.05 12.01 0.96
C LEU A 188 -14.88 13.00 0.93
N TYR A 189 -14.63 13.72 2.02
CA TYR A 189 -13.44 14.57 2.13
C TYR A 189 -12.15 13.73 2.07
N GLY A 190 -12.11 12.57 2.71
CA GLY A 190 -10.99 11.63 2.61
C GLY A 190 -10.70 11.21 1.17
N ILE A 191 -11.74 10.87 0.40
CA ILE A 191 -11.62 10.56 -1.04
C ILE A 191 -11.08 11.77 -1.81
N ALA A 192 -11.62 12.97 -1.58
CA ALA A 192 -11.19 14.18 -2.27
C ALA A 192 -9.71 14.51 -1.99
N TYR A 193 -9.26 14.38 -0.74
CA TYR A 193 -7.85 14.54 -0.36
C TYR A 193 -6.95 13.46 -0.97
N PHE A 194 -7.41 12.21 -1.02
CA PHE A 194 -6.68 11.14 -1.68
C PHE A 194 -6.50 11.41 -3.18
N ILE A 195 -7.57 11.87 -3.86
CA ILE A 195 -7.48 12.30 -5.27
C ILE A 195 -6.53 13.48 -5.40
N MET A 196 -6.57 14.45 -4.49
CA MET A 196 -5.70 15.63 -4.50
C MET A 196 -4.22 15.28 -4.38
N MET A 197 -3.85 14.21 -3.69
CA MET A 197 -2.45 13.73 -3.63
C MET A 197 -1.92 13.31 -5.00
N VAL A 198 -2.79 12.84 -5.89
CA VAL A 198 -2.42 12.29 -7.21
C VAL A 198 -2.69 13.31 -8.32
N ASP A 199 -3.83 13.98 -8.26
CA ASP A 199 -4.28 15.05 -9.18
C ASP A 199 -4.73 16.26 -8.35
N PRO A 200 -3.80 17.23 -8.08
CA PRO A 200 -4.10 18.39 -7.25
C PRO A 200 -5.21 19.28 -7.81
N GLN A 201 -5.36 19.35 -9.14
CA GLN A 201 -6.40 20.19 -9.77
C GLN A 201 -7.78 19.56 -9.55
N LYS A 202 -7.91 18.26 -9.86
CA LYS A 202 -9.17 17.53 -9.70
C LYS A 202 -9.61 17.46 -8.23
N GLY A 203 -8.68 17.18 -7.32
CA GLY A 203 -8.95 17.15 -5.90
C GLY A 203 -9.45 18.49 -5.33
N LYS A 204 -8.85 19.61 -5.76
CA LYS A 204 -9.33 20.96 -5.37
C LYS A 204 -10.75 21.25 -5.84
N ILE A 205 -11.13 20.80 -7.05
CA ILE A 205 -12.49 20.95 -7.55
C ILE A 205 -13.47 20.21 -6.66
N TYR A 206 -13.20 18.92 -6.35
CA TYR A 206 -14.07 18.15 -5.46
C TYR A 206 -14.17 18.72 -4.05
N LEU A 207 -13.07 19.19 -3.47
CA LEU A 207 -13.10 19.84 -2.15
C LEU A 207 -13.96 21.09 -2.16
N LYS A 208 -13.90 21.89 -3.23
CA LYS A 208 -14.78 23.07 -3.38
C LYS A 208 -16.25 22.65 -3.46
N GLU A 209 -16.57 21.69 -4.34
CA GLU A 209 -17.95 21.20 -4.50
C GLU A 209 -18.50 20.60 -3.19
N LEU A 210 -17.68 19.87 -2.43
CA LEU A 210 -18.06 19.34 -1.11
C LEU A 210 -18.28 20.45 -0.07
N ASN A 211 -17.50 21.56 -0.12
CA ASN A 211 -17.69 22.70 0.76
C ASN A 211 -18.99 23.46 0.47
N ASP A 212 -19.42 23.47 -0.79
CA ASP A 212 -20.63 24.16 -1.26
C ASP A 212 -21.92 23.34 -0.90
N LEU A 213 -21.80 22.06 -0.46
CA LEU A 213 -22.92 21.24 -0.03
C LEU A 213 -23.45 21.68 1.34
N ASN A 214 -24.78 21.67 1.48
CA ASN A 214 -25.43 21.84 2.78
C ASN A 214 -25.41 20.52 3.57
N TRP A 215 -24.53 20.41 4.56
CA TRP A 215 -24.34 19.22 5.41
C TRP A 215 -25.28 19.17 6.64
N VAL A 216 -26.27 20.03 6.71
CA VAL A 216 -27.23 20.11 7.83
C VAL A 216 -28.47 19.25 7.55
#